data_aa7f0c9c6bb2aed569d8636b4bbba6f9
#
_entry.id   aa7f0c9c6bb2aed569d8636b4bbba6f9
#
_cell.length_a   1.000
_cell.length_b   1.000
_cell.length_c   1.000
_cell.angle_alpha   90.00
_cell.angle_beta   90.00
_cell.angle_gamma   90.00
#
_symmetry.space_group_name_H-M   'P 1'
#
loop_
_entity.id
_entity.type
_entity.pdbx_description
1 polymer ?
#
loop_
_entity_poly.entity_id
_entity_poly.type
_entity_poly.pdbx_seq_one_letter_code
_entity_poly.pdbx_strand_id
1 'polypeptide(L)'
;MTRLRSMIVFLAIFAGMIGLLAAETMPSKPDRYFNDYAGVIDQATVSELNEQLAQFERETSTQLLVAIYRSMQSESSVADYTQRIAQTWGVGQQGRNNGAVLFVFVADRHMFIQTGYGLEGALPDATAW
;
A
#
# COMPACT_ATOMS: atom_id res chain seq x y z
N MET A 1 50.50 -18.88 2.86
CA MET A 1 49.30 -19.67 2.50
C MET A 1 48.20 -19.63 3.56
N THR A 2 48.51 -19.63 4.83
CA THR A 2 47.53 -19.51 5.92
C THR A 2 46.80 -18.16 5.96
N ARG A 3 47.44 -17.08 5.53
CA ARG A 3 46.80 -15.71 5.49
C ARG A 3 45.77 -15.56 4.39
N LEU A 4 45.91 -16.26 3.28
CA LEU A 4 44.98 -16.20 2.15
C LEU A 4 43.67 -16.94 2.48
N ARG A 5 43.74 -18.05 3.21
CA ARG A 5 42.59 -18.84 3.66
C ARG A 5 41.72 -18.06 4.66
N SER A 6 42.36 -17.32 5.58
CA SER A 6 41.67 -16.49 6.55
C SER A 6 40.94 -15.31 5.90
N MET A 7 41.51 -14.75 4.83
CA MET A 7 40.93 -13.63 4.10
C MET A 7 39.67 -14.06 3.29
N ILE A 8 39.70 -15.27 2.71
CA ILE A 8 38.56 -15.83 1.96
C ILE A 8 37.40 -16.15 2.89
N VAL A 9 37.65 -16.66 4.09
CA VAL A 9 36.63 -16.95 5.10
C VAL A 9 35.97 -15.65 5.60
N PHE A 10 36.72 -14.58 5.77
CA PHE A 10 36.20 -13.26 6.19
C PHE A 10 35.32 -12.64 5.10
N LEU A 11 35.70 -12.79 3.83
CA LEU A 11 34.93 -12.28 2.71
C LEU A 11 33.58 -13.03 2.53
N ALA A 12 33.59 -14.34 2.77
CA ALA A 12 32.40 -15.18 2.70
C ALA A 12 31.38 -14.85 3.81
N ILE A 13 31.84 -14.50 5.01
CA ILE A 13 30.97 -14.10 6.13
C ILE A 13 30.32 -12.74 5.86
N PHE A 14 31.06 -11.80 5.25
CA PHE A 14 30.53 -10.48 4.91
C PHE A 14 29.47 -10.54 3.79
N ALA A 15 29.67 -11.40 2.78
CA ALA A 15 28.71 -11.62 1.70
C ALA A 15 27.40 -12.25 2.19
N GLY A 16 27.45 -13.08 3.24
CA GLY A 16 26.27 -13.69 3.84
C GLY A 16 25.38 -12.72 4.63
N MET A 17 25.93 -11.61 5.15
CA MET A 17 25.15 -10.61 5.89
C MET A 17 24.39 -9.64 4.99
N ILE A 18 24.81 -9.45 3.74
CA ILE A 18 24.13 -8.55 2.79
C ILE A 18 22.80 -9.13 2.32
N GLY A 19 22.62 -10.45 2.35
CA GLY A 19 21.40 -11.13 1.94
C GLY A 19 20.26 -11.11 2.96
N LEU A 20 20.45 -10.50 4.15
CA LEU A 20 19.45 -10.48 5.23
C LEU A 20 18.63 -9.19 5.32
N LEU A 21 18.91 -8.19 4.47
CA LEU A 21 18.11 -6.98 4.37
C LEU A 21 16.88 -7.28 3.51
N ALA A 22 15.75 -7.58 4.17
CA ALA A 22 14.49 -7.79 3.50
C ALA A 22 14.08 -6.49 2.78
N ALA A 23 13.91 -6.56 1.45
CA ALA A 23 13.38 -5.45 0.68
C ALA A 23 11.89 -5.26 0.99
N GLU A 24 11.43 -4.01 1.01
CA GLU A 24 10.03 -3.65 1.12
C GLU A 24 9.24 -4.26 -0.05
N THR A 25 8.09 -4.87 0.24
CA THR A 25 7.21 -5.44 -0.78
C THR A 25 6.07 -4.49 -1.08
N MET A 26 5.96 -4.08 -2.34
CA MET A 26 4.90 -3.20 -2.82
C MET A 26 3.81 -4.04 -3.48
N PRO A 27 2.55 -3.97 -3.00
CA PRO A 27 1.46 -4.71 -3.62
C PRO A 27 1.10 -4.13 -4.98
N SER A 28 0.59 -4.98 -5.87
CA SER A 28 0.08 -4.56 -7.18
C SER A 28 -1.20 -3.76 -7.05
N LYS A 29 -1.44 -2.84 -7.99
CA LYS A 29 -2.70 -2.10 -8.05
C LYS A 29 -3.89 -3.06 -8.18
N PRO A 30 -4.93 -2.93 -7.34
CA PRO A 30 -6.10 -3.80 -7.41
C PRO A 30 -6.94 -3.56 -8.67
N ASP A 31 -7.65 -4.60 -9.11
CA ASP A 31 -8.57 -4.53 -10.24
C ASP A 31 -9.96 -4.03 -9.83
N ARG A 32 -10.26 -4.05 -8.53
CA ARG A 32 -11.58 -3.71 -8.00
C ARG A 32 -11.52 -2.48 -7.12
N TYR A 33 -12.68 -1.92 -6.81
CA TYR A 33 -12.79 -0.77 -5.90
C TYR A 33 -12.63 -1.17 -4.45
N PHE A 34 -13.23 -2.29 -4.04
CA PHE A 34 -13.11 -2.82 -2.68
C PHE A 34 -12.39 -4.16 -2.71
N ASN A 35 -11.24 -4.24 -2.03
CA ASN A 35 -10.32 -5.38 -2.11
C ASN A 35 -9.96 -5.87 -0.71
N ASP A 36 -10.50 -7.03 -0.32
CA ASP A 36 -10.22 -7.65 0.96
C ASP A 36 -9.24 -8.81 0.79
N TYR A 37 -7.96 -8.52 0.80
CA TYR A 37 -6.89 -9.52 0.72
C TYR A 37 -6.64 -10.22 2.05
N ALA A 38 -7.17 -9.68 3.15
CA ALA A 38 -7.06 -10.30 4.46
C ALA A 38 -8.16 -11.32 4.75
N GLY A 39 -9.25 -11.32 3.95
CA GLY A 39 -10.35 -12.25 4.12
C GLY A 39 -11.16 -12.02 5.38
N VAL A 40 -11.35 -10.76 5.78
CA VAL A 40 -12.06 -10.39 7.02
C VAL A 40 -13.50 -9.94 6.78
N ILE A 41 -13.88 -9.72 5.52
CA ILE A 41 -15.22 -9.27 5.12
C ILE A 41 -15.90 -10.38 4.32
N ASP A 42 -17.17 -10.63 4.54
CA ASP A 42 -17.92 -11.63 3.79
C ASP A 42 -18.10 -11.23 2.32
N GLN A 43 -18.20 -12.22 1.43
CA GLN A 43 -18.22 -11.99 -0.02
C GLN A 43 -19.43 -11.17 -0.49
N ALA A 44 -20.58 -11.33 0.15
CA ALA A 44 -21.77 -10.56 -0.20
C ALA A 44 -21.55 -9.07 0.07
N THR A 45 -20.96 -8.74 1.20
CA THR A 45 -20.62 -7.36 1.57
C THR A 45 -19.55 -6.79 0.65
N VAL A 46 -18.51 -7.57 0.30
CA VAL A 46 -17.47 -7.16 -0.65
C VAL A 46 -18.10 -6.80 -2.00
N SER A 47 -19.00 -7.63 -2.51
CA SER A 47 -19.65 -7.37 -3.80
C SER A 47 -20.53 -6.12 -3.76
N GLU A 48 -21.27 -5.92 -2.69
CA GLU A 48 -22.12 -4.74 -2.50
C GLU A 48 -21.29 -3.45 -2.44
N LEU A 49 -20.19 -3.46 -1.68
CA LEU A 49 -19.31 -2.30 -1.54
C LEU A 49 -18.59 -1.99 -2.86
N ASN A 50 -18.19 -3.01 -3.63
CA ASN A 50 -17.64 -2.80 -4.97
C ASN A 50 -18.64 -2.06 -5.86
N GLU A 51 -19.91 -2.47 -5.87
CA GLU A 51 -20.94 -1.83 -6.68
C GLU A 51 -21.21 -0.39 -6.24
N GLN A 52 -21.27 -0.14 -4.93
CA GLN A 52 -21.47 1.20 -4.39
C GLN A 52 -20.31 2.14 -4.77
N LEU A 53 -19.07 1.69 -4.67
CA LEU A 53 -17.90 2.48 -5.03
C LEU A 53 -17.81 2.72 -6.54
N ALA A 54 -18.17 1.73 -7.34
CA ALA A 54 -18.24 1.89 -8.80
C ALA A 54 -19.30 2.93 -9.19
N GLN A 55 -20.45 2.88 -8.58
CA GLN A 55 -21.53 3.86 -8.81
C GLN A 55 -21.10 5.26 -8.37
N PHE A 56 -20.42 5.39 -7.24
CA PHE A 56 -19.89 6.66 -6.77
C PHE A 56 -18.96 7.30 -7.80
N GLU A 57 -18.05 6.53 -8.42
CA GLU A 57 -17.20 7.04 -9.47
C GLU A 57 -18.00 7.47 -10.71
N ARG A 58 -19.00 6.70 -11.11
CA ARG A 58 -19.86 7.07 -12.24
C ARG A 58 -20.59 8.39 -12.01
N GLU A 59 -21.02 8.65 -10.78
CA GLU A 59 -21.81 9.84 -10.43
C GLU A 59 -20.94 11.08 -10.17
N THR A 60 -19.73 10.91 -9.64
CA THR A 60 -18.91 12.02 -9.16
C THR A 60 -17.61 12.21 -9.91
N SER A 61 -17.19 11.23 -10.72
CA SER A 61 -15.85 11.13 -11.33
C SER A 61 -14.71 11.03 -10.31
N THR A 62 -15.03 10.76 -9.04
CA THR A 62 -14.04 10.52 -7.99
C THR A 62 -13.89 9.03 -7.75
N GLN A 63 -12.64 8.53 -7.88
CA GLN A 63 -12.33 7.13 -7.65
C GLN A 63 -11.92 6.91 -6.19
N LEU A 64 -12.67 6.07 -5.50
CA LEU A 64 -12.34 5.62 -4.16
C LEU A 64 -12.00 4.13 -4.20
N LEU A 65 -10.80 3.80 -3.73
CA LEU A 65 -10.33 2.42 -3.62
C LEU A 65 -10.17 2.04 -2.14
N VAL A 66 -10.46 0.79 -1.82
CA VAL A 66 -10.18 0.22 -0.50
C VAL A 66 -9.31 -1.02 -0.70
N ALA A 67 -8.23 -1.11 0.06
CA ALA A 67 -7.31 -2.24 0.03
C ALA A 67 -7.03 -2.70 1.47
N ILE A 68 -7.50 -3.89 1.82
CA ILE A 68 -7.36 -4.47 3.15
C ILE A 68 -6.33 -5.59 3.07
N TYR A 69 -5.22 -5.42 3.78
CA TYR A 69 -4.13 -6.37 3.87
C TYR A 69 -4.03 -6.93 5.29
N ARG A 70 -3.45 -8.12 5.42
CA ARG A 70 -3.22 -8.70 6.74
C ARG A 70 -2.18 -7.90 7.53
N SER A 71 -1.09 -7.53 6.89
CA SER A 71 0.00 -6.81 7.53
C SER A 71 0.77 -5.95 6.53
N MET A 72 1.47 -4.95 7.03
CA MET A 72 2.42 -4.18 6.23
C MET A 72 3.63 -5.05 5.87
N GLN A 73 4.11 -4.91 4.64
CA GLN A 73 5.36 -5.55 4.16
C GLN A 73 6.49 -4.52 4.13
N SER A 74 6.62 -3.73 5.19
CA SER A 74 7.59 -2.67 5.31
C SER A 74 7.83 -2.34 6.78
N GLU A 75 9.02 -1.85 7.10
CA GLU A 75 9.35 -1.30 8.42
C GLU A 75 9.12 0.20 8.50
N SER A 76 8.74 0.84 7.40
CA SER A 76 8.41 2.26 7.35
C SER A 76 7.12 2.56 8.12
N SER A 77 6.88 3.85 8.38
CA SER A 77 5.58 4.28 8.90
C SER A 77 4.45 3.95 7.93
N VAL A 78 3.23 3.81 8.43
CA VAL A 78 2.06 3.55 7.57
C VAL A 78 1.86 4.68 6.57
N ALA A 79 2.10 5.92 6.97
CA ALA A 79 1.99 7.08 6.09
C ALA A 79 2.98 7.00 4.92
N ASP A 80 4.25 6.74 5.20
CA ASP A 80 5.29 6.68 4.17
C ASP A 80 5.11 5.48 3.24
N TYR A 81 4.80 4.33 3.79
CA TYR A 81 4.57 3.12 3.01
C TYR A 81 3.40 3.27 2.05
N THR A 82 2.25 3.72 2.56
CA THR A 82 1.05 3.90 1.74
C THR A 82 1.19 5.02 0.71
N GLN A 83 1.99 6.05 1.02
CA GLN A 83 2.30 7.10 0.05
C GLN A 83 3.06 6.53 -1.16
N ARG A 84 4.08 5.70 -0.92
CA ARG A 84 4.83 5.06 -2.00
C ARG A 84 3.95 4.12 -2.83
N ILE A 85 3.07 3.36 -2.18
CA ILE A 85 2.12 2.49 -2.88
C ILE A 85 1.18 3.32 -3.76
N ALA A 86 0.57 4.35 -3.22
CA ALA A 86 -0.35 5.22 -3.96
C ALA A 86 0.33 5.88 -5.16
N GLN A 87 1.57 6.33 -5.01
CA GLN A 87 2.37 6.89 -6.11
C GLN A 87 2.65 5.83 -7.19
N THR A 88 3.04 4.63 -6.78
CA THR A 88 3.30 3.51 -7.71
C THR A 88 2.05 3.14 -8.49
N TRP A 89 0.87 3.17 -7.87
CA TRP A 89 -0.40 2.89 -8.52
C TRP A 89 -0.89 4.04 -9.41
N GLY A 90 -0.29 5.22 -9.31
CA GLY A 90 -0.70 6.39 -10.07
C GLY A 90 -1.99 7.01 -9.57
N VAL A 91 -2.31 6.86 -8.30
CA VAL A 91 -3.53 7.41 -7.71
C VAL A 91 -3.49 8.94 -7.74
N GLY A 92 -4.52 9.54 -8.32
CA GLY A 92 -4.64 10.98 -8.41
C GLY A 92 -3.73 11.63 -9.43
N GLN A 93 -3.14 10.86 -10.35
CA GLN A 93 -2.28 11.37 -11.43
C GLN A 93 -3.03 11.48 -12.76
N GLN A 94 -2.40 12.07 -13.79
CA GLN A 94 -2.91 12.20 -15.16
C GLN A 94 -4.11 13.14 -15.30
N GLY A 95 -4.03 14.32 -14.68
CA GLY A 95 -4.95 15.43 -14.96
C GLY A 95 -6.31 15.36 -14.27
N ARG A 96 -6.62 14.27 -13.59
CA ARG A 96 -7.87 14.15 -12.82
C ARG A 96 -7.67 14.33 -11.32
N ASN A 97 -6.60 13.86 -10.73
CA ASN A 97 -6.16 14.06 -9.34
C ASN A 97 -7.24 13.91 -8.26
N ASN A 98 -8.33 13.18 -8.56
CA ASN A 98 -9.50 13.03 -7.70
C ASN A 98 -9.68 11.58 -7.28
N GLY A 99 -8.61 10.94 -6.88
CA GLY A 99 -8.60 9.59 -6.34
C GLY A 99 -8.22 9.58 -4.87
N ALA A 100 -8.74 8.59 -4.15
CA ALA A 100 -8.31 8.28 -2.79
C ALA A 100 -8.23 6.77 -2.60
N VAL A 101 -7.32 6.33 -1.75
CA VAL A 101 -7.19 4.93 -1.36
C VAL A 101 -7.20 4.83 0.15
N LEU A 102 -8.09 4.02 0.68
CA LEU A 102 -8.08 3.60 2.08
C LEU A 102 -7.27 2.31 2.19
N PHE A 103 -6.17 2.38 2.91
CA PHE A 103 -5.34 1.22 3.25
C PHE A 103 -5.67 0.74 4.66
N VAL A 104 -5.87 -0.56 4.82
CA VAL A 104 -6.10 -1.20 6.12
C VAL A 104 -5.11 -2.35 6.29
N PHE A 105 -4.41 -2.38 7.42
CA PHE A 105 -3.47 -3.44 7.79
C PHE A 105 -3.96 -4.05 9.11
N VAL A 106 -4.65 -5.18 9.00
CA VAL A 106 -5.44 -5.76 10.11
C VAL A 106 -4.58 -6.14 11.29
N ALA A 107 -3.48 -6.88 11.05
CA ALA A 107 -2.60 -7.37 12.12
C ALA A 107 -1.83 -6.23 12.81
N ASP A 108 -1.47 -5.19 12.06
CA ASP A 108 -0.74 -4.03 12.58
C ASP A 108 -1.68 -3.00 13.21
N ARG A 109 -2.99 -3.14 13.03
CA ARG A 109 -4.01 -2.19 13.48
C ARG A 109 -3.76 -0.78 12.96
N HIS A 110 -3.32 -0.68 11.71
CA HIS A 110 -3.11 0.58 11.01
C HIS A 110 -4.11 0.78 9.89
N MET A 111 -4.50 2.02 9.70
CA MET A 111 -5.37 2.46 8.63
C MET A 111 -4.91 3.84 8.18
N PHE A 112 -4.88 4.06 6.86
CA PHE A 112 -4.45 5.35 6.32
C PHE A 112 -5.15 5.63 4.99
N ILE A 113 -5.53 6.90 4.78
CA ILE A 113 -6.10 7.36 3.51
C ILE A 113 -5.05 8.20 2.78
N GLN A 114 -4.73 7.80 1.56
CA GLN A 114 -3.92 8.60 0.64
C GLN A 114 -4.83 9.25 -0.40
N THR A 115 -4.69 10.54 -0.60
CA THR A 115 -5.52 11.31 -1.53
C THR A 115 -4.69 11.91 -2.66
N GLY A 116 -5.29 12.01 -3.85
CA GLY A 116 -4.74 12.80 -4.95
C GLY A 116 -5.00 14.29 -4.74
N TYR A 117 -4.31 15.12 -5.54
CA TYR A 117 -4.39 16.57 -5.42
C TYR A 117 -5.80 17.14 -5.47
N GLY A 118 -6.68 16.57 -6.28
CA GLY A 118 -8.05 17.05 -6.43
C GLY A 118 -8.91 16.93 -5.17
N LEU A 119 -8.51 16.07 -4.21
CA LEU A 119 -9.25 15.84 -2.97
C LEU A 119 -8.61 16.45 -1.73
N GLU A 120 -7.40 17.00 -1.82
CA GLU A 120 -6.70 17.58 -0.67
C GLU A 120 -7.48 18.72 -0.03
N GLY A 121 -8.23 19.51 -0.81
CA GLY A 121 -9.09 20.56 -0.30
C GLY A 121 -10.38 20.07 0.32
N ALA A 122 -10.89 18.91 -0.12
CA ALA A 122 -12.13 18.30 0.39
C ALA A 122 -11.89 17.41 1.60
N LEU A 123 -10.68 16.83 1.72
CA LEU A 123 -10.25 15.97 2.83
C LEU A 123 -8.99 16.55 3.47
N PRO A 124 -9.11 17.54 4.35
CA PRO A 124 -7.95 18.07 5.08
C PRO A 124 -7.26 17.00 5.91
N ASP A 125 -5.95 17.12 6.11
CA ASP A 125 -5.12 16.15 6.83
C ASP A 125 -5.69 15.77 8.20
N ALA A 126 -6.34 16.70 8.88
CA ALA A 126 -6.94 16.48 10.19
C ALA A 126 -8.12 15.50 10.17
N THR A 127 -8.69 15.22 8.99
CA THR A 127 -9.86 14.34 8.82
C THR A 127 -9.57 13.09 8.01
N ALA A 128 -8.35 12.94 7.48
CA ALA A 128 -7.97 11.84 6.60
C ALA A 128 -7.36 10.62 7.33
N TRP A 129 -7.36 10.63 8.64
CA TRP A 129 -6.75 9.54 9.43
C TRP A 129 -7.67 9.00 10.50
#